data_617158155ad6685850d1d0a72cb331da
#
_entry.id   617158155ad6685850d1d0a72cb331da
#
_cell.length_a   1.000
_cell.length_b   1.000
_cell.length_c   1.000
_cell.angle_alpha   90.00
_cell.angle_beta   90.00
_cell.angle_gamma   90.00
#
_symmetry.space_group_name_H-M   'P 1'
#
loop_
_entity.id
_entity.type
_entity.pdbx_description
1 polymer ?
#
loop_
_entity_poly.entity_id
_entity_poly.type
_entity_poly.pdbx_seq_one_letter_code
_entity_poly.pdbx_strand_id
1 'polypeptide(L)'
;MPKFTYPIVFVLHQESGHYNGYVPDLNLWCHGTELEDVYAAAEETLHEYFNLALKHDVDYNSPSTLEEITQKWQGYKISLITANIPDQK
;
A
#
# COMPACT_ATOMS: atom_id res chain seq x y z
N MET A 1 -12.58 9.58 12.18
CA MET A 1 -12.35 8.39 11.32
C MET A 1 -10.86 8.11 11.28
N PRO A 2 -10.43 6.88 11.59
CA PRO A 2 -9.01 6.54 11.49
C PRO A 2 -8.50 6.69 10.06
N LYS A 3 -7.30 7.17 9.95
CA LYS A 3 -6.64 7.38 8.66
C LYS A 3 -5.28 6.71 8.69
N PHE A 4 -5.02 5.87 7.69
CA PHE A 4 -3.76 5.13 7.60
C PHE A 4 -3.06 5.49 6.30
N THR A 5 -1.81 5.93 6.41
CA THR A 5 -1.00 6.31 5.25
C THR A 5 0.28 5.47 5.26
N TYR A 6 0.52 4.74 4.17
CA TYR A 6 1.67 3.85 4.06
C TYR A 6 2.40 4.08 2.75
N PRO A 7 3.74 3.89 2.73
CA PRO A 7 4.49 3.96 1.48
C PRO A 7 4.26 2.71 0.63
N ILE A 8 4.16 2.91 -0.68
CA ILE A 8 4.01 1.85 -1.66
C ILE A 8 5.14 1.93 -2.68
N VAL A 9 5.68 0.77 -3.05
CA VAL A 9 6.73 0.63 -4.07
C VAL A 9 6.09 0.09 -5.34
N PHE A 10 6.35 0.75 -6.47
CA PHE A 10 5.85 0.32 -7.78
C PHE A 10 6.94 -0.45 -8.51
N VAL A 11 6.63 -1.65 -8.97
CA VAL A 11 7.56 -2.51 -9.68
C VAL A 11 7.01 -2.77 -11.09
N LEU A 12 7.75 -2.35 -12.10
CA LEU A 12 7.36 -2.59 -13.49
C LEU A 12 7.80 -3.99 -13.92
N HIS A 13 6.88 -4.76 -14.47
CA HIS A 13 7.18 -6.03 -15.13
C HIS A 13 7.43 -5.74 -16.60
N GLN A 14 8.69 -5.76 -16.99
CA GLN A 14 9.09 -5.36 -18.34
C GLN A 14 8.50 -6.25 -19.43
N GLU A 15 8.36 -7.53 -19.18
CA GLU A 15 7.84 -8.48 -20.15
C GLU A 15 6.38 -8.22 -20.51
N SER A 16 5.56 -7.92 -19.50
CA SER A 16 4.12 -7.71 -19.70
C SER A 16 3.73 -6.24 -19.81
N GLY A 17 4.61 -5.34 -19.38
CA GLY A 17 4.29 -3.92 -19.28
C GLY A 17 3.36 -3.57 -18.12
N HIS A 18 3.06 -4.53 -17.26
CA HIS A 18 2.20 -4.32 -16.10
C HIS A 18 3.01 -3.87 -14.90
N TYR A 19 2.33 -3.24 -13.96
CA TYR A 19 2.94 -2.80 -12.70
C TYR A 19 2.41 -3.60 -11.53
N ASN A 20 3.29 -3.88 -10.57
CA ASN A 20 2.90 -4.36 -9.26
C ASN A 20 3.10 -3.24 -8.25
N GLY A 21 2.26 -3.21 -7.24
CA GLY A 21 2.45 -2.36 -6.08
C GLY A 21 2.71 -3.23 -4.85
N TYR A 22 3.64 -2.81 -4.03
CA TYR A 22 4.00 -3.53 -2.83
C TYR A 22 4.05 -2.58 -1.64
N VAL A 23 3.33 -2.91 -0.57
CA VAL A 23 3.36 -2.16 0.68
C VAL A 23 4.25 -2.95 1.64
N PRO A 24 5.53 -2.57 1.79
CA PRO A 24 6.49 -3.38 2.56
C PRO A 24 6.11 -3.56 4.02
N ASP A 25 5.58 -2.53 4.66
CA ASP A 25 5.24 -2.58 6.07
C ASP A 25 4.17 -3.60 6.41
N LEU A 26 3.29 -3.89 5.47
CA LEU A 26 2.15 -4.79 5.66
C LEU A 26 2.23 -6.04 4.80
N ASN A 27 3.24 -6.15 3.96
CA ASN A 27 3.43 -7.26 3.01
C ASN A 27 2.19 -7.45 2.13
N LEU A 28 1.66 -6.36 1.60
CA LEU A 28 0.50 -6.36 0.72
C LEU A 28 0.93 -6.13 -0.73
N TRP A 29 0.33 -6.89 -1.65
CA TRP A 29 0.60 -6.79 -3.07
C TRP A 29 -0.66 -6.44 -3.84
N CYS A 30 -0.49 -5.65 -4.90
CA CYS A 30 -1.55 -5.35 -5.85
C CYS A 30 -0.93 -5.22 -7.24
N HIS A 31 -1.75 -5.18 -8.26
CA HIS A 31 -1.25 -5.06 -9.64
C HIS A 31 -2.24 -4.30 -10.51
N GLY A 32 -1.76 -3.82 -11.64
CA GLY A 32 -2.56 -3.12 -12.63
C GLY A 32 -1.78 -2.89 -13.89
N THR A 33 -2.46 -2.44 -14.95
CA THR A 33 -1.83 -2.16 -16.24
C THR A 33 -1.14 -0.81 -16.27
N GLU A 34 -1.63 0.14 -15.47
CA GLU A 34 -1.06 1.48 -15.37
C GLU A 34 -0.85 1.83 -13.90
N LEU A 35 -0.01 2.84 -13.65
CA LEU A 35 0.27 3.27 -12.28
C LEU A 35 -1.00 3.71 -11.55
N GLU A 36 -1.91 4.37 -12.24
CA GLU A 36 -3.18 4.81 -11.64
C GLU A 36 -4.02 3.62 -11.16
N ASP A 37 -4.04 2.54 -11.95
CA ASP A 37 -4.77 1.32 -11.59
C ASP A 37 -4.17 0.68 -10.36
N VAL A 38 -2.84 0.61 -10.28
CA VAL A 38 -2.14 0.05 -9.12
C VAL A 38 -2.40 0.89 -7.88
N TYR A 39 -2.36 2.21 -8.04
CA TYR A 39 -2.60 3.13 -6.95
C TYR A 39 -4.01 2.94 -6.36
N ALA A 40 -5.01 2.89 -7.24
CA ALA A 40 -6.40 2.68 -6.82
C ALA A 40 -6.59 1.32 -6.16
N ALA A 41 -6.00 0.27 -6.75
CA ALA A 41 -6.07 -1.08 -6.19
C ALA A 41 -5.39 -1.15 -4.83
N ALA A 42 -4.27 -0.45 -4.67
CA ALA A 42 -3.54 -0.42 -3.40
C ALA A 42 -4.35 0.27 -2.30
N GLU A 43 -5.00 1.37 -2.62
CA GLU A 43 -5.86 2.06 -1.65
C GLU A 43 -7.03 1.19 -1.21
N GLU A 44 -7.64 0.49 -2.16
CA GLU A 44 -8.73 -0.44 -1.86
C GLU A 44 -8.25 -1.61 -1.00
N THR A 45 -7.10 -2.18 -1.33
CA THR A 45 -6.48 -3.26 -0.56
C THR A 45 -6.16 -2.81 0.86
N LEU A 46 -5.61 -1.62 1.00
CA LEU A 46 -5.29 -1.04 2.31
C LEU A 46 -6.57 -0.82 3.13
N HIS A 47 -7.62 -0.33 2.49
CA HIS A 47 -8.90 -0.12 3.13
C HIS A 47 -9.48 -1.43 3.66
N GLU A 48 -9.48 -2.48 2.84
CA GLU A 48 -9.96 -3.79 3.25
C GLU A 48 -9.12 -4.38 4.38
N TYR A 49 -7.80 -4.24 4.29
CA TYR A 49 -6.88 -4.74 5.30
C TYR A 49 -7.21 -4.13 6.67
N PHE A 50 -7.32 -2.81 6.76
CA PHE A 50 -7.57 -2.15 8.03
C PHE A 50 -9.00 -2.33 8.52
N ASN A 51 -9.94 -2.46 7.61
CA ASN A 51 -11.32 -2.75 7.98
C ASN A 51 -11.40 -4.09 8.73
N LEU A 52 -10.68 -5.10 8.24
CA LEU A 52 -10.61 -6.40 8.90
C LEU A 52 -9.73 -6.38 10.15
N ALA A 53 -8.58 -5.72 10.07
CA ALA A 53 -7.64 -5.67 11.20
C ALA A 53 -8.26 -5.00 12.42
N LEU A 54 -8.96 -3.89 12.22
CA LEU A 54 -9.62 -3.18 13.32
C LEU A 54 -10.82 -3.96 13.85
N LYS A 55 -11.55 -4.61 12.97
CA LYS A 55 -12.72 -5.41 13.36
C LYS A 55 -12.33 -6.60 14.23
N HIS A 56 -11.19 -7.22 13.92
CA HIS A 56 -10.71 -8.42 14.61
C HIS A 56 -9.59 -8.14 15.61
N ASP A 57 -9.27 -6.88 15.83
CA ASP A 57 -8.24 -6.44 16.77
C ASP A 57 -6.87 -7.10 16.48
N VAL A 58 -6.52 -7.14 15.20
CA VAL A 58 -5.26 -7.73 14.74
C VAL A 58 -4.15 -6.67 14.76
N ASP A 59 -2.98 -7.04 15.26
CA ASP A 59 -1.82 -6.16 15.25
C ASP A 59 -1.31 -5.92 13.84
N TYR A 60 -0.82 -4.73 13.60
CA TYR A 60 -0.22 -4.38 12.30
C TYR A 60 1.00 -3.49 12.52
N ASN A 61 1.92 -3.51 11.54
CA ASN A 61 3.11 -2.69 11.61
C ASN A 61 2.79 -1.23 11.34
N SER A 62 3.48 -0.34 12.07
CA SER A 62 3.40 1.09 11.81
C SER A 62 4.07 1.44 10.47
N PRO A 63 3.63 2.51 9.80
CA PRO A 63 4.23 2.86 8.52
C PRO A 63 5.68 3.34 8.68
N SER A 64 6.53 2.90 7.76
CA SER A 64 7.87 3.44 7.62
C SER A 64 7.77 4.83 7.00
N THR A 65 8.82 5.64 7.18
CA THR A 65 8.87 6.93 6.51
C THR A 65 9.16 6.73 5.02
N LEU A 66 8.77 7.71 4.22
CA LEU A 66 9.07 7.68 2.79
C LEU A 66 10.59 7.59 2.56
N GLU A 67 11.37 8.28 3.39
CA GLU A 67 12.80 8.26 3.31
C GLU A 67 13.38 6.86 3.55
N GLU A 68 12.89 6.17 4.58
CA GLU A 68 13.35 4.81 4.89
C GLU A 68 13.09 3.85 3.73
N ILE A 69 11.90 3.92 3.15
CA ILE A 69 11.52 3.07 2.03
C ILE A 69 12.33 3.42 0.79
N THR A 70 12.55 4.70 0.53
CA THR A 70 13.34 5.15 -0.61
C THR A 70 14.78 4.61 -0.53
N GLN A 71 15.35 4.54 0.67
CA GLN A 71 16.69 4.01 0.86
C GLN A 71 16.75 2.50 0.61
N LYS A 72 15.72 1.76 1.06
CA LYS A 72 15.67 0.31 0.87
C LYS A 72 15.35 -0.08 -0.57
N TRP A 73 14.56 0.72 -1.25
CA TRP A 73 14.06 0.40 -2.59
C TRP A 73 14.56 1.43 -3.61
N GLN A 74 15.86 1.66 -3.62
CA GLN A 74 16.48 2.61 -4.54
C GLN A 74 16.22 2.20 -6.00
N GLY A 75 15.89 3.18 -6.82
CA GLY A 75 15.63 2.95 -8.24
C GLY A 75 14.16 2.63 -8.54
N TYR A 76 13.33 2.41 -7.54
CA TYR A 76 11.91 2.16 -7.74
C TYR A 76 11.10 3.44 -7.52
N LYS A 77 9.97 3.53 -8.19
CA LYS A 77 9.02 4.61 -7.94
C LYS A 77 8.29 4.32 -6.63
N ILE A 78 8.24 5.32 -5.77
CA ILE A 78 7.63 5.20 -4.45
C ILE A 78 6.62 6.32 -4.26
N SER A 79 5.51 6.02 -3.62
CA SER A 79 4.47 6.99 -3.31
C SER A 79 3.85 6.67 -1.96
N LEU A 80 2.88 7.46 -1.55
CA LEU A 80 2.11 7.20 -0.34
C LEU A 80 0.67 6.89 -0.73
N ILE A 81 0.08 5.92 -0.04
CA ILE A 81 -1.34 5.60 -0.20
C ILE A 81 -2.04 5.79 1.13
N THR A 82 -3.31 6.15 1.09
CA THR A 82 -4.09 6.46 2.29
C THR A 82 -5.41 5.72 2.26
N ALA A 83 -5.78 5.15 3.39
CA ALA A 83 -7.10 4.58 3.60
C ALA A 83 -7.77 5.30 4.76
N ASN A 84 -9.00 5.75 4.54
CA ASN A 84 -9.85 6.31 5.59
C ASN A 84 -10.87 5.26 5.98
N ILE A 85 -10.80 4.81 7.22
CA ILE A 85 -11.65 3.72 7.70
C ILE A 85 -12.77 4.32 8.55
N PRO A 86 -14.04 4.01 8.24
CA PRO A 86 -15.15 4.46 9.07
C PRO A 86 -15.05 3.91 10.49
N ASP A 87 -15.56 4.66 11.45
CA ASP A 87 -15.56 4.21 12.84
C ASP A 87 -16.31 2.89 12.97
N GLN A 88 -15.69 1.96 13.68
CA GLN A 88 -16.29 0.64 13.94
C GLN A 88 -17.16 0.74 15.20
N LYS A 89 -18.43 0.42 15.07
CA LYS A 89 -19.35 0.40 16.20
C LYS A 89 -19.95 -0.98 16.39
#